data_6493d25905840932a462a9b93a98350c
#
_entry.id   6493d25905840932a462a9b93a98350c
#
_cell.length_a   1.000
_cell.length_b   1.000
_cell.length_c   1.000
_cell.angle_alpha   90.00
_cell.angle_beta   90.00
_cell.angle_gamma   90.00
#
_symmetry.space_group_name_H-M   'P 1'
#
loop_
_entity.id
_entity.type
_entity.pdbx_description
1 polymer ?
#
loop_
_entity_poly.entity_id
_entity_poly.type
_entity_poly.pdbx_seq_one_letter_code
_entity_poly.pdbx_strand_id
1 'polypeptide(L)'
;MVFRLKKGDLIDVLAPGSFIDEDENFQKGIEILKNWGLEINENNSLSKKFGYFAGDDLTRFEELEKAQNSKLIIFAKGGWGSARLLEKEPSWQHGLMLGFSDTCSLLLSKYSQGFIGSIHGPMVTSLFKEPEWSLERLRNLLFEGYVEDIIGIPLRGGKAKGEIIVSNLTIATFLIGTNHFPDCKGKIIIFEDINEDIYKIDRMLTYLRMTKTLSEIAGIGFGSFSNDSCDL
;
A
#
# COMPACT_ATOMS: atom_id res chain seq x y z
N MET A 1 -3.90 -6.70 -18.73
CA MET A 1 -5.26 -6.18 -18.45
C MET A 1 -5.06 -4.84 -17.77
N VAL A 2 -5.72 -3.78 -18.22
CA VAL A 2 -5.61 -2.45 -17.58
C VAL A 2 -6.92 -2.21 -16.86
N PHE A 3 -6.87 -2.08 -15.54
CA PHE A 3 -8.03 -1.71 -14.73
C PHE A 3 -8.20 -0.20 -14.77
N ARG A 4 -9.41 0.28 -15.04
CA ARG A 4 -9.74 1.69 -15.07
C ARG A 4 -11.08 1.93 -14.42
N LEU A 5 -11.14 2.95 -13.59
CA LEU A 5 -12.39 3.43 -13.01
C LEU A 5 -13.13 4.36 -13.98
N LYS A 6 -14.41 4.50 -13.74
CA LYS A 6 -15.30 5.46 -14.40
C LYS A 6 -16.12 6.18 -13.35
N LYS A 7 -16.63 7.36 -13.69
CA LYS A 7 -17.60 8.05 -12.84
C LYS A 7 -18.82 7.16 -12.61
N GLY A 8 -19.31 7.11 -11.38
CA GLY A 8 -20.38 6.23 -10.92
C GLY A 8 -19.92 4.84 -10.52
N ASP A 9 -18.62 4.51 -10.60
CA ASP A 9 -18.14 3.22 -10.10
C ASP A 9 -18.20 3.18 -8.57
N LEU A 10 -18.75 2.08 -8.05
CA LEU A 10 -18.76 1.76 -6.63
C LEU A 10 -17.40 1.16 -6.25
N ILE A 11 -16.80 1.70 -5.21
CA ILE A 11 -15.52 1.24 -4.64
C ILE A 11 -15.68 0.89 -3.17
N ASP A 12 -14.83 0.01 -2.66
CA ASP A 12 -14.83 -0.38 -1.27
C ASP A 12 -13.75 0.34 -0.47
N VAL A 13 -14.15 0.90 0.68
CA VAL A 13 -13.25 1.47 1.68
C VAL A 13 -13.14 0.50 2.85
N LEU A 14 -11.92 0.04 3.17
CA LEU A 14 -11.66 -0.93 4.23
C LEU A 14 -10.66 -0.40 5.24
N ALA A 15 -10.80 -0.82 6.51
CA ALA A 15 -9.82 -0.58 7.56
C ALA A 15 -9.21 -1.92 8.03
N PRO A 16 -8.20 -2.48 7.32
CA PRO A 16 -7.66 -3.80 7.63
C PRO A 16 -6.73 -3.82 8.86
N GLY A 17 -6.28 -2.66 9.31
CA GLY A 17 -5.37 -2.47 10.44
C GLY A 17 -6.00 -1.72 11.60
N SER A 18 -5.48 -0.55 11.91
CA SER A 18 -5.93 0.28 13.01
C SER A 18 -7.30 0.91 12.78
N PHE A 19 -8.01 1.19 13.90
CA PHE A 19 -9.28 1.94 13.84
C PHE A 19 -9.03 3.39 13.39
N ILE A 20 -10.08 4.02 12.86
CA ILE A 20 -10.04 5.42 12.44
C ILE A 20 -10.31 6.28 13.68
N ASP A 21 -9.32 7.06 14.09
CA ASP A 21 -9.36 8.01 15.20
C ASP A 21 -9.45 9.47 14.74
N GLU A 22 -9.27 9.71 13.44
CA GLU A 22 -9.28 11.02 12.79
C GLU A 22 -10.45 11.12 11.81
N ASP A 23 -11.68 11.19 12.34
CA ASP A 23 -12.90 11.19 11.53
C ASP A 23 -12.94 12.36 10.52
N GLU A 24 -12.47 13.56 10.90
CA GLU A 24 -12.40 14.72 10.00
C GLU A 24 -11.48 14.45 8.79
N ASN A 25 -10.33 13.83 9.01
CA ASN A 25 -9.40 13.49 7.93
C ASN A 25 -9.98 12.42 7.01
N PHE A 26 -10.68 11.45 7.57
CA PHE A 26 -11.38 10.43 6.82
C PHE A 26 -12.46 11.06 5.93
N GLN A 27 -13.31 11.95 6.47
CA GLN A 27 -14.35 12.62 5.70
C GLN A 27 -13.80 13.46 4.56
N LYS A 28 -12.70 14.20 4.79
CA LYS A 28 -12.00 14.94 3.72
C LYS A 28 -11.53 14.03 2.59
N GLY A 29 -11.00 12.87 2.92
CA GLY A 29 -10.60 11.87 1.92
C GLY A 29 -11.78 11.29 1.14
N ILE A 30 -12.89 10.98 1.81
CA ILE A 30 -14.13 10.54 1.19
C ILE A 30 -14.67 11.60 0.22
N GLU A 31 -14.64 12.88 0.60
CA GLU A 31 -15.05 13.98 -0.28
C GLU A 31 -14.21 14.06 -1.56
N ILE A 32 -12.90 13.86 -1.48
CA ILE A 32 -12.03 13.83 -2.66
C ILE A 32 -12.46 12.70 -3.61
N LEU A 33 -12.70 11.50 -3.10
CA LEU A 33 -13.14 10.36 -3.92
C LEU A 33 -14.52 10.61 -4.56
N LYS A 34 -15.46 11.17 -3.80
CA LYS A 34 -16.77 11.58 -4.32
C LYS A 34 -16.66 12.67 -5.38
N ASN A 35 -15.74 13.64 -5.21
CA ASN A 35 -15.49 14.67 -6.21
C ASN A 35 -14.87 14.11 -7.50
N TRP A 36 -14.17 12.98 -7.44
CA TRP A 36 -13.74 12.24 -8.63
C TRP A 36 -14.89 11.51 -9.32
N GLY A 37 -16.08 11.50 -8.69
CA GLY A 37 -17.30 10.88 -9.21
C GLY A 37 -17.45 9.41 -8.83
N LEU A 38 -16.77 8.95 -7.78
CA LEU A 38 -16.87 7.57 -7.28
C LEU A 38 -18.00 7.45 -6.25
N GLU A 39 -18.67 6.30 -6.22
CA GLU A 39 -19.59 5.89 -5.18
C GLU A 39 -18.84 5.05 -4.14
N ILE A 40 -19.13 5.27 -2.86
CA ILE A 40 -18.37 4.67 -1.76
C ILE A 40 -19.22 3.65 -1.03
N ASN A 41 -18.73 2.41 -0.96
CA ASN A 41 -19.23 1.40 -0.06
C ASN A 41 -18.41 1.44 1.23
N GLU A 42 -19.00 1.99 2.29
CA GLU A 42 -18.36 2.05 3.61
C GLU A 42 -18.66 0.77 4.38
N ASN A 43 -17.62 0.07 4.81
CA ASN A 43 -17.72 -1.20 5.50
C ASN A 43 -17.79 -1.03 7.04
N ASN A 44 -18.31 -2.02 7.73
CA ASN A 44 -18.56 -1.93 9.18
C ASN A 44 -17.32 -1.74 10.05
N SER A 45 -16.14 -2.22 9.60
CA SER A 45 -14.87 -2.04 10.32
C SER A 45 -14.50 -0.56 10.49
N LEU A 46 -14.97 0.33 9.58
CA LEU A 46 -14.68 1.75 9.64
C LEU A 46 -15.20 2.41 10.94
N SER A 47 -16.26 1.88 11.53
CA SER A 47 -16.87 2.37 12.77
C SER A 47 -16.56 1.52 14.01
N LYS A 48 -15.83 0.41 13.86
CA LYS A 48 -15.53 -0.51 14.96
C LYS A 48 -14.18 -0.25 15.59
N LYS A 49 -14.09 -0.61 16.87
CA LYS A 49 -12.85 -0.59 17.64
C LYS A 49 -12.72 -1.85 18.49
N PHE A 50 -11.58 -2.53 18.34
CA PHE A 50 -11.20 -3.67 19.17
C PHE A 50 -9.73 -3.51 19.57
N GLY A 51 -9.44 -3.04 20.76
CA GLY A 51 -8.12 -2.56 21.12
C GLY A 51 -7.71 -1.38 20.24
N TYR A 52 -6.65 -1.52 19.48
CA TYR A 52 -6.20 -0.53 18.48
C TYR A 52 -6.63 -0.89 17.04
N PHE A 53 -7.32 -2.01 16.83
CA PHE A 53 -7.80 -2.47 15.53
C PHE A 53 -9.18 -1.90 15.16
N ALA A 54 -9.48 -1.88 13.89
CA ALA A 54 -10.79 -1.55 13.33
C ALA A 54 -11.74 -2.77 13.37
N GLY A 55 -12.03 -3.28 14.54
CA GLY A 55 -12.76 -4.53 14.75
C GLY A 55 -11.85 -5.74 14.94
N ASP A 56 -12.44 -6.90 15.20
CA ASP A 56 -11.71 -8.16 15.33
C ASP A 56 -11.17 -8.68 13.98
N ASP A 57 -10.24 -9.64 14.04
CA ASP A 57 -9.60 -10.18 12.84
C ASP A 57 -10.59 -10.85 11.88
N LEU A 58 -11.66 -11.45 12.39
CA LEU A 58 -12.68 -12.12 11.56
C LEU A 58 -13.49 -11.10 10.78
N THR A 59 -13.99 -10.06 11.45
CA THR A 59 -14.74 -8.97 10.80
C THR A 59 -13.94 -8.35 9.66
N ARG A 60 -12.67 -7.96 9.94
CA ARG A 60 -11.80 -7.31 8.94
C ARG A 60 -11.46 -8.23 7.77
N PHE A 61 -11.26 -9.53 8.06
CA PHE A 61 -11.00 -10.54 7.03
C PHE A 61 -12.23 -10.77 6.14
N GLU A 62 -13.42 -10.94 6.71
CA GLU A 62 -14.65 -11.14 5.94
C GLU A 62 -14.98 -9.95 5.03
N GLU A 63 -14.70 -8.73 5.49
CA GLU A 63 -14.86 -7.53 4.65
C GLU A 63 -13.84 -7.51 3.50
N LEU A 64 -12.59 -7.87 3.76
CA LEU A 64 -11.58 -8.00 2.71
C LEU A 64 -12.01 -9.04 1.66
N GLU A 65 -12.52 -10.21 2.09
CA GLU A 65 -13.01 -11.26 1.19
C GLU A 65 -14.19 -10.77 0.34
N LYS A 66 -15.17 -10.10 0.94
CA LYS A 66 -16.34 -9.56 0.21
C LYS A 66 -15.93 -8.51 -0.84
N ALA A 67 -14.92 -7.72 -0.54
CA ALA A 67 -14.46 -6.66 -1.42
C ALA A 67 -13.55 -7.14 -2.57
N GLN A 68 -13.17 -8.43 -2.63
CA GLN A 68 -12.22 -8.93 -3.66
C GLN A 68 -12.69 -8.70 -5.10
N ASN A 69 -13.99 -8.57 -5.33
CA ASN A 69 -14.56 -8.29 -6.66
C ASN A 69 -14.82 -6.79 -6.90
N SER A 70 -14.42 -5.92 -5.98
CA SER A 70 -14.53 -4.47 -6.14
C SER A 70 -13.62 -3.97 -7.27
N LYS A 71 -14.04 -2.90 -7.94
CA LYS A 71 -13.20 -2.24 -8.95
C LYS A 71 -11.98 -1.58 -8.34
N LEU A 72 -12.12 -1.08 -7.11
CA LEU A 72 -11.04 -0.57 -6.28
C LEU A 72 -11.34 -0.88 -4.82
N ILE A 73 -10.39 -1.46 -4.14
CA ILE A 73 -10.29 -1.44 -2.69
C ILE A 73 -9.32 -0.33 -2.33
N ILE A 74 -9.77 0.66 -1.58
CA ILE A 74 -8.89 1.67 -0.98
C ILE A 74 -8.89 1.52 0.54
N PHE A 75 -7.72 1.51 1.14
CA PHE A 75 -7.62 1.40 2.58
C PHE A 75 -7.83 2.76 3.27
N ALA A 76 -8.54 2.72 4.39
CA ALA A 76 -8.87 3.93 5.14
C ALA A 76 -7.64 4.50 5.84
N LYS A 77 -6.89 3.64 6.54
CA LYS A 77 -5.74 3.97 7.37
C LYS A 77 -4.79 2.77 7.49
N GLY A 78 -3.51 3.02 7.75
CA GLY A 78 -2.50 2.03 8.11
C GLY A 78 -2.49 1.69 9.61
N GLY A 79 -1.34 1.86 10.23
CA GLY A 79 -1.10 1.51 11.63
C GLY A 79 -0.50 0.12 11.74
N TRP A 80 -1.21 -0.83 12.35
CA TRP A 80 -0.80 -2.22 12.45
C TRP A 80 -2.01 -3.16 12.44
N GLY A 81 -1.85 -4.34 11.86
CA GLY A 81 -2.81 -5.42 11.95
C GLY A 81 -3.26 -6.02 10.62
N SER A 82 -2.94 -5.41 9.50
CA SER A 82 -3.27 -5.94 8.17
C SER A 82 -2.62 -7.30 7.93
N ALA A 83 -1.37 -7.48 8.35
CA ALA A 83 -0.64 -8.75 8.21
C ALA A 83 -1.31 -9.92 8.95
N ARG A 84 -2.08 -9.68 10.02
CA ARG A 84 -2.81 -10.74 10.74
C ARG A 84 -3.89 -11.40 9.86
N LEU A 85 -4.42 -10.65 8.89
CA LEU A 85 -5.41 -11.19 7.96
C LEU A 85 -4.81 -12.23 7.02
N LEU A 86 -3.50 -12.17 6.80
CA LEU A 86 -2.77 -13.13 5.95
C LEU A 86 -2.72 -14.54 6.54
N GLU A 87 -2.85 -14.69 7.86
CA GLU A 87 -2.95 -16.00 8.53
C GLU A 87 -4.17 -16.81 8.07
N LYS A 88 -5.17 -16.14 7.48
CA LYS A 88 -6.39 -16.74 6.94
C LYS A 88 -6.37 -16.96 5.43
N GLU A 89 -5.24 -16.68 4.78
CA GLU A 89 -5.01 -16.87 3.34
C GLU A 89 -6.12 -16.26 2.46
N PRO A 90 -6.14 -14.91 2.28
CA PRO A 90 -7.18 -14.24 1.50
C PRO A 90 -7.29 -14.76 0.06
N SER A 91 -8.51 -14.83 -0.44
CA SER A 91 -8.84 -15.29 -1.80
C SER A 91 -8.62 -14.18 -2.83
N TRP A 92 -7.37 -13.87 -3.13
CA TRP A 92 -7.03 -12.74 -3.99
C TRP A 92 -7.68 -12.79 -5.37
N GLN A 93 -8.06 -11.63 -5.87
CA GLN A 93 -8.55 -11.44 -7.23
C GLN A 93 -7.74 -10.35 -7.95
N HIS A 94 -7.75 -10.36 -9.28
CA HIS A 94 -7.23 -9.24 -10.06
C HIS A 94 -8.14 -8.03 -9.87
N GLY A 95 -7.55 -6.87 -9.59
CA GLY A 95 -8.31 -5.63 -9.35
C GLY A 95 -7.45 -4.60 -8.62
N LEU A 96 -7.87 -3.36 -8.62
CA LEU A 96 -7.15 -2.28 -7.99
C LEU A 96 -7.23 -2.39 -6.46
N MET A 97 -6.08 -2.28 -5.79
CA MET A 97 -5.96 -2.23 -4.33
C MET A 97 -4.94 -1.15 -3.97
N LEU A 98 -5.39 -0.13 -3.24
CA LEU A 98 -4.63 1.09 -2.97
C LEU A 98 -4.38 1.27 -1.48
N GLY A 99 -3.12 1.45 -1.12
CA GLY A 99 -2.69 1.77 0.24
C GLY A 99 -1.17 1.84 0.38
N PHE A 100 -0.69 2.11 1.59
CA PHE A 100 0.72 2.13 1.94
C PHE A 100 0.91 1.78 3.43
N SER A 101 2.14 1.88 3.96
CA SER A 101 2.43 1.56 5.37
C SER A 101 2.05 0.11 5.71
N ASP A 102 1.34 -0.15 6.82
CA ASP A 102 0.88 -1.48 7.27
C ASP A 102 0.17 -2.28 6.16
N THR A 103 -0.61 -1.61 5.31
CA THR A 103 -1.37 -2.27 4.24
C THR A 103 -0.49 -2.79 3.10
N CYS A 104 0.81 -2.43 3.07
CA CYS A 104 1.79 -3.06 2.18
C CYS A 104 1.83 -4.57 2.35
N SER A 105 1.51 -5.11 3.53
CA SER A 105 1.41 -6.55 3.77
C SER A 105 0.40 -7.21 2.83
N LEU A 106 -0.77 -6.60 2.65
CA LEU A 106 -1.81 -7.09 1.74
C LEU A 106 -1.43 -6.90 0.27
N LEU A 107 -0.85 -5.73 -0.06
CA LEU A 107 -0.40 -5.42 -1.43
C LEU A 107 0.68 -6.40 -1.90
N LEU A 108 1.67 -6.69 -1.05
CA LEU A 108 2.75 -7.64 -1.33
C LEU A 108 2.22 -9.06 -1.43
N SER A 109 1.34 -9.49 -0.51
CA SER A 109 0.72 -10.80 -0.51
C SER A 109 -0.07 -11.05 -1.79
N LYS A 110 -0.92 -10.10 -2.18
CA LYS A 110 -1.67 -10.19 -3.44
C LYS A 110 -0.74 -10.35 -4.64
N TYR A 111 0.32 -9.54 -4.70
CA TYR A 111 1.29 -9.59 -5.78
C TYR A 111 2.12 -10.88 -5.77
N SER A 112 2.54 -11.39 -4.58
CA SER A 112 3.31 -12.63 -4.46
C SER A 112 2.57 -13.86 -5.00
N GLN A 113 1.24 -13.83 -4.93
CA GLN A 113 0.38 -14.90 -5.44
C GLN A 113 -0.02 -14.71 -6.92
N GLY A 114 0.58 -13.75 -7.62
CA GLY A 114 0.40 -13.54 -9.06
C GLY A 114 -0.79 -12.65 -9.44
N PHE A 115 -1.44 -12.01 -8.47
CA PHE A 115 -2.56 -11.11 -8.74
C PHE A 115 -2.09 -9.67 -8.94
N ILE A 116 -2.56 -9.02 -9.98
CA ILE A 116 -2.17 -7.65 -10.36
C ILE A 116 -3.15 -6.60 -9.83
N GLY A 117 -2.67 -5.35 -9.77
CA GLY A 117 -3.46 -4.18 -9.40
C GLY A 117 -3.12 -3.59 -8.03
N SER A 118 -2.05 -4.06 -7.38
CA SER A 118 -1.53 -3.43 -6.15
C SER A 118 -0.93 -2.06 -6.46
N ILE A 119 -1.38 -1.04 -5.73
CA ILE A 119 -0.95 0.35 -5.87
C ILE A 119 -0.46 0.84 -4.51
N HIS A 120 0.83 1.21 -4.45
CA HIS A 120 1.37 1.92 -3.29
C HIS A 120 1.06 3.40 -3.43
N GLY A 121 0.21 3.92 -2.56
CA GLY A 121 -0.24 5.31 -2.61
C GLY A 121 -1.13 5.69 -1.44
N PRO A 122 -1.57 6.96 -1.35
CA PRO A 122 -2.25 7.49 -0.19
C PRO A 122 -3.54 6.75 0.13
N MET A 123 -3.79 6.58 1.44
CA MET A 123 -5.03 6.04 1.99
C MET A 123 -6.04 7.16 2.24
N VAL A 124 -7.31 6.81 2.50
CA VAL A 124 -8.38 7.79 2.64
C VAL A 124 -8.03 8.90 3.64
N THR A 125 -7.52 8.55 4.83
CA THR A 125 -7.16 9.54 5.86
C THR A 125 -5.96 10.42 5.51
N SER A 126 -5.23 10.14 4.43
CA SER A 126 -4.07 10.91 3.99
C SER A 126 -4.26 11.63 2.65
N LEU A 127 -5.30 11.30 1.87
CA LEU A 127 -5.54 11.92 0.56
C LEU A 127 -5.53 13.45 0.60
N PHE A 128 -6.15 14.06 1.60
CA PHE A 128 -6.24 15.52 1.69
C PHE A 128 -4.90 16.21 2.00
N LYS A 129 -3.89 15.47 2.44
CA LYS A 129 -2.53 15.97 2.72
C LYS A 129 -1.65 15.94 1.48
N GLU A 130 -2.07 15.23 0.44
CA GLU A 130 -1.30 15.09 -0.79
C GLU A 130 -1.28 16.42 -1.57
N PRO A 131 -0.14 16.81 -2.13
CA PRO A 131 -0.07 17.93 -3.05
C PRO A 131 -0.87 17.62 -4.33
N GLU A 132 -1.33 18.64 -5.01
CA GLU A 132 -2.20 18.55 -6.20
C GLU A 132 -1.62 17.61 -7.28
N TRP A 133 -0.31 17.70 -7.56
CA TRP A 133 0.34 16.84 -8.54
C TRP A 133 0.27 15.35 -8.19
N SER A 134 0.31 15.01 -6.89
CA SER A 134 0.20 13.63 -6.40
C SER A 134 -1.21 13.08 -6.56
N LEU A 135 -2.22 13.90 -6.22
CA LEU A 135 -3.63 13.55 -6.41
C LEU A 135 -3.97 13.40 -7.91
N GLU A 136 -3.47 14.29 -8.75
CA GLU A 136 -3.67 14.21 -10.20
C GLU A 136 -3.01 12.94 -10.78
N ARG A 137 -1.79 12.63 -10.36
CA ARG A 137 -1.08 11.42 -10.75
C ARG A 137 -1.86 10.16 -10.34
N LEU A 138 -2.36 10.10 -9.10
CA LEU A 138 -3.18 8.99 -8.62
C LEU A 138 -4.48 8.87 -9.44
N ARG A 139 -5.16 9.99 -9.66
CA ARG A 139 -6.38 10.02 -10.45
C ARG A 139 -6.15 9.54 -11.88
N ASN A 140 -5.06 9.98 -12.53
CA ASN A 140 -4.69 9.54 -13.88
C ASN A 140 -4.40 8.03 -13.91
N LEU A 141 -3.70 7.49 -12.90
CA LEU A 141 -3.51 6.04 -12.79
C LEU A 141 -4.85 5.31 -12.72
N LEU A 142 -5.76 5.75 -11.85
CA LEU A 142 -7.02 5.07 -11.59
C LEU A 142 -8.00 5.15 -12.77
N PHE A 143 -8.09 6.28 -13.47
CA PHE A 143 -9.08 6.50 -14.53
C PHE A 143 -8.52 6.28 -15.94
N GLU A 144 -7.27 6.67 -16.18
CA GLU A 144 -6.65 6.58 -17.52
C GLU A 144 -5.68 5.39 -17.64
N GLY A 145 -5.29 4.79 -16.49
CA GLY A 145 -4.31 3.68 -16.45
C GLY A 145 -2.90 4.11 -16.84
N TYR A 146 -2.56 5.37 -16.64
CA TYR A 146 -1.30 5.99 -16.98
C TYR A 146 -0.77 6.84 -15.83
N VAL A 147 0.55 6.85 -15.70
CA VAL A 147 1.29 7.74 -14.80
C VAL A 147 2.50 8.31 -15.52
N GLU A 148 2.82 9.55 -15.21
CA GLU A 148 4.05 10.17 -15.67
C GLU A 148 5.28 9.59 -14.97
N ASP A 149 6.45 9.74 -15.59
CA ASP A 149 7.72 9.32 -15.01
C ASP A 149 8.03 10.11 -13.73
N ILE A 150 8.70 9.47 -12.79
CA ILE A 150 9.23 10.10 -11.58
C ILE A 150 10.73 10.34 -11.81
N ILE A 151 11.17 11.56 -11.55
CA ILE A 151 12.58 11.93 -11.56
C ILE A 151 13.15 11.73 -10.16
N GLY A 152 14.26 10.99 -10.08
CA GLY A 152 14.99 10.76 -8.84
C GLY A 152 16.47 11.15 -8.95
N ILE A 153 17.15 11.15 -7.81
CA ILE A 153 18.60 11.40 -7.72
C ILE A 153 19.34 10.06 -7.86
N PRO A 154 20.22 9.89 -8.85
CA PRO A 154 20.97 8.65 -9.00
C PRO A 154 22.05 8.54 -7.90
N LEU A 155 21.95 7.51 -7.06
CA LEU A 155 22.98 7.17 -6.06
C LEU A 155 24.11 6.36 -6.70
N ARG A 156 23.78 5.52 -7.67
CA ARG A 156 24.71 4.73 -8.47
C ARG A 156 24.23 4.71 -9.92
N GLY A 157 25.12 5.00 -10.83
CA GLY A 157 24.81 5.01 -12.26
C GLY A 157 24.48 3.63 -12.81
N GLY A 158 23.64 3.60 -13.84
CA GLY A 158 23.21 2.38 -14.53
C GLY A 158 21.84 2.53 -15.17
N LYS A 159 21.42 1.46 -15.84
CA LYS A 159 20.06 1.30 -16.38
C LYS A 159 19.56 -0.08 -15.99
N ALA A 160 18.34 -0.14 -15.51
CA ALA A 160 17.66 -1.39 -15.21
C ALA A 160 16.25 -1.39 -15.82
N LYS A 161 15.75 -2.59 -16.12
CA LYS A 161 14.38 -2.81 -16.56
C LYS A 161 13.80 -3.96 -15.75
N GLY A 162 12.60 -3.79 -15.21
CA GLY A 162 11.91 -4.80 -14.44
C GLY A 162 10.55 -4.29 -13.99
N GLU A 163 9.73 -5.17 -13.48
CA GLU A 163 8.52 -4.78 -12.77
C GLU A 163 8.90 -4.02 -11.50
N ILE A 164 8.06 -3.07 -11.12
CA ILE A 164 8.29 -2.23 -9.94
C ILE A 164 7.47 -2.79 -8.77
N ILE A 165 8.14 -3.00 -7.64
CA ILE A 165 7.54 -3.29 -6.34
C ILE A 165 7.83 -2.10 -5.44
N VAL A 166 6.77 -1.50 -4.88
CA VAL A 166 6.91 -0.41 -3.90
C VAL A 166 6.38 -0.89 -2.56
N SER A 167 7.12 -0.67 -1.49
CA SER A 167 6.69 -1.09 -0.15
C SER A 167 7.33 -0.28 0.96
N ASN A 168 6.66 -0.26 2.10
CA ASN A 168 7.27 0.09 3.37
C ASN A 168 8.36 -0.95 3.70
N LEU A 169 9.55 -0.49 4.13
CA LEU A 169 10.71 -1.34 4.37
C LEU A 169 10.50 -2.27 5.56
N THR A 170 9.94 -1.75 6.66
CA THR A 170 9.62 -2.53 7.86
C THR A 170 8.66 -3.67 7.51
N ILE A 171 7.58 -3.39 6.78
CA ILE A 171 6.59 -4.38 6.39
C ILE A 171 7.17 -5.40 5.41
N ALA A 172 7.95 -4.96 4.42
CA ALA A 172 8.60 -5.86 3.48
C ALA A 172 9.51 -6.86 4.20
N THR A 173 10.36 -6.39 5.10
CA THR A 173 11.29 -7.24 5.86
C THR A 173 10.57 -8.19 6.82
N PHE A 174 9.43 -7.77 7.38
CA PHE A 174 8.58 -8.61 8.22
C PHE A 174 8.02 -9.84 7.47
N LEU A 175 7.74 -9.71 6.17
CA LEU A 175 7.15 -10.79 5.37
C LEU A 175 8.18 -11.77 4.78
N ILE A 176 9.47 -11.48 4.82
CA ILE A 176 10.52 -12.37 4.26
C ILE A 176 10.48 -13.74 4.95
N GLY A 177 10.47 -14.80 4.14
CA GLY A 177 10.37 -16.18 4.61
C GLY A 177 8.93 -16.68 4.70
N THR A 178 7.95 -15.86 4.36
CA THR A 178 6.54 -16.26 4.22
C THR A 178 6.13 -16.36 2.75
N ASN A 179 4.99 -16.98 2.47
CA ASN A 179 4.40 -17.02 1.11
C ASN A 179 3.87 -15.65 0.63
N HIS A 180 3.88 -14.66 1.52
CA HIS A 180 3.35 -13.32 1.26
C HIS A 180 4.42 -12.33 0.79
N PHE A 181 5.70 -12.72 0.83
CA PHE A 181 6.77 -11.92 0.26
C PHE A 181 7.03 -12.35 -1.19
N PRO A 182 7.00 -11.41 -2.17
CA PRO A 182 7.13 -11.75 -3.57
C PRO A 182 8.55 -12.18 -3.95
N ASP A 183 8.68 -12.98 -5.00
CA ASP A 183 9.96 -13.16 -5.68
C ASP A 183 10.41 -11.83 -6.30
N CYS A 184 11.53 -11.33 -5.85
CA CYS A 184 12.10 -10.05 -6.25
C CYS A 184 13.13 -10.15 -7.39
N LYS A 185 13.41 -11.35 -7.88
CA LYS A 185 14.42 -11.58 -8.91
C LYS A 185 14.13 -10.79 -10.18
N GLY A 186 15.10 -9.97 -10.59
CA GLY A 186 15.00 -9.15 -11.80
C GLY A 186 14.00 -8.00 -11.71
N LYS A 187 13.48 -7.68 -10.52
CA LYS A 187 12.54 -6.58 -10.30
C LYS A 187 13.24 -5.32 -9.80
N ILE A 188 12.58 -4.20 -9.88
CA ILE A 188 13.01 -2.92 -9.29
C ILE A 188 12.21 -2.72 -8.01
N ILE A 189 12.88 -2.58 -6.88
CA ILE A 189 12.20 -2.37 -5.59
C ILE A 189 12.39 -0.92 -5.16
N ILE A 190 11.30 -0.31 -4.70
CA ILE A 190 11.33 1.03 -4.10
C ILE A 190 10.85 0.89 -2.65
N PHE A 191 11.68 1.33 -1.71
CA PHE A 191 11.35 1.34 -0.29
C PHE A 191 11.13 2.76 0.21
N GLU A 192 10.20 2.91 1.11
CA GLU A 192 10.00 4.07 1.98
C GLU A 192 9.83 3.59 3.42
N ASP A 193 10.01 4.47 4.39
CA ASP A 193 9.63 4.21 5.78
C ASP A 193 9.45 5.52 6.55
N ILE A 194 8.83 5.45 7.73
CA ILE A 194 8.59 6.59 8.59
C ILE A 194 8.87 6.22 10.05
N ASN A 195 9.49 7.16 10.79
CA ASN A 195 9.75 7.03 12.23
C ASN A 195 10.63 5.83 12.63
N GLU A 196 11.51 5.38 11.71
CA GLU A 196 12.48 4.35 12.04
C GLU A 196 13.86 4.94 12.34
N ASP A 197 14.50 4.47 13.41
CA ASP A 197 15.86 4.83 13.74
C ASP A 197 16.85 4.35 12.66
N ILE A 198 17.89 5.09 12.38
CA ILE A 198 18.89 4.78 11.35
C ILE A 198 19.45 3.36 11.51
N TYR A 199 19.74 2.92 12.75
CA TYR A 199 20.26 1.56 12.97
C TYR A 199 19.23 0.46 12.64
N LYS A 200 17.93 0.75 12.73
CA LYS A 200 16.88 -0.19 12.34
C LYS A 200 16.82 -0.30 10.83
N ILE A 201 16.91 0.83 10.12
CA ILE A 201 16.99 0.85 8.65
C ILE A 201 18.21 0.05 8.18
N ASP A 202 19.39 0.29 8.75
CA ASP A 202 20.61 -0.49 8.41
C ASP A 202 20.42 -1.99 8.69
N ARG A 203 19.80 -2.34 9.81
CA ARG A 203 19.49 -3.73 10.16
C ARG A 203 18.57 -4.38 9.13
N MET A 204 17.52 -3.70 8.69
CA MET A 204 16.58 -4.20 7.68
C MET A 204 17.25 -4.37 6.32
N LEU A 205 18.06 -3.40 5.88
CA LEU A 205 18.84 -3.51 4.65
C LEU A 205 19.90 -4.63 4.72
N THR A 206 20.52 -4.82 5.89
CA THR A 206 21.43 -5.93 6.15
C THR A 206 20.69 -7.26 6.05
N TYR A 207 19.47 -7.37 6.60
CA TYR A 207 18.66 -8.56 6.48
C TYR A 207 18.30 -8.88 5.02
N LEU A 208 17.88 -7.90 4.23
CA LEU A 208 17.64 -8.06 2.78
C LEU A 208 18.90 -8.53 2.04
N ARG A 209 20.08 -8.12 2.47
CA ARG A 209 21.36 -8.57 1.92
C ARG A 209 21.67 -10.02 2.30
N MET A 210 21.44 -10.39 3.57
CA MET A 210 21.67 -11.76 4.08
C MET A 210 20.73 -12.78 3.43
N THR A 211 19.49 -12.40 3.16
CA THR A 211 18.50 -13.22 2.44
C THR A 211 18.71 -13.26 0.93
N LYS A 212 19.76 -12.59 0.43
CA LYS A 212 20.12 -12.44 -0.99
C LYS A 212 19.12 -11.63 -1.84
N THR A 213 18.06 -11.11 -1.25
CA THR A 213 17.05 -10.30 -1.97
C THR A 213 17.71 -9.16 -2.75
N LEU A 214 18.65 -8.40 -2.12
CA LEU A 214 19.33 -7.29 -2.81
C LEU A 214 20.26 -7.73 -3.94
N SER A 215 20.76 -8.96 -3.93
CA SER A 215 21.64 -9.46 -5.00
C SER A 215 20.88 -9.96 -6.23
N GLU A 216 19.58 -10.17 -6.12
CA GLU A 216 18.74 -10.73 -7.18
C GLU A 216 17.89 -9.68 -7.90
N ILE A 217 17.70 -8.48 -7.31
CA ILE A 217 16.94 -7.39 -7.91
C ILE A 217 17.69 -6.71 -9.06
N ALA A 218 16.95 -6.14 -10.00
CA ALA A 218 17.51 -5.37 -11.12
C ALA A 218 17.88 -3.93 -10.71
N GLY A 219 17.19 -3.37 -9.72
CA GLY A 219 17.44 -2.02 -9.24
C GLY A 219 16.76 -1.76 -7.90
N ILE A 220 17.22 -0.72 -7.20
CA ILE A 220 16.64 -0.27 -5.94
C ILE A 220 16.44 1.25 -5.98
N GLY A 221 15.29 1.69 -5.47
CA GLY A 221 15.00 3.09 -5.20
C GLY A 221 14.66 3.30 -3.73
N PHE A 222 14.90 4.50 -3.26
CA PHE A 222 14.49 4.95 -1.94
C PHE A 222 13.58 6.16 -2.08
N GLY A 223 12.40 6.07 -1.49
CA GLY A 223 11.49 7.16 -1.31
C GLY A 223 11.86 7.99 -0.08
N SER A 224 10.86 8.51 0.62
CA SER A 224 11.08 9.23 1.87
C SER A 224 11.38 8.27 3.04
N PHE A 225 12.32 8.66 3.89
CA PHE A 225 12.61 8.05 5.18
C PHE A 225 12.57 9.17 6.21
N SER A 226 11.35 9.61 6.55
CA SER A 226 11.17 10.71 7.48
C SER A 226 11.23 10.20 8.92
N ASN A 227 11.90 10.96 9.77
CA ASN A 227 11.89 10.76 11.21
C ASN A 227 11.55 12.10 11.87
N ASP A 228 10.44 12.19 12.58
CA ASP A 228 10.00 13.41 13.27
C ASP A 228 10.99 13.85 14.37
N SER A 229 11.97 13.01 14.71
CA SER A 229 13.00 13.27 15.72
C SER A 229 14.35 13.71 15.18
N CYS A 230 14.55 13.74 13.85
CA CYS A 230 15.81 14.11 13.21
C CYS A 230 15.58 15.04 12.02
N ASP A 231 15.85 16.33 12.21
CA ASP A 231 16.24 17.21 11.11
C ASP A 231 17.63 16.73 10.62
N LEU A 232 17.63 16.05 9.45
CA LEU A 232 18.88 15.75 8.73
C LEU A 232 19.13 16.82 7.69
#